data_7a8c0a300628e0220bd0a3b80651929e
#
_entry.id   7a8c0a300628e0220bd0a3b80651929e
#
_cell.length_a   1.000
_cell.length_b   1.000
_cell.length_c   1.000
_cell.angle_alpha   90.00
_cell.angle_beta   90.00
_cell.angle_gamma   90.00
#
_symmetry.space_group_name_H-M   'P 1'
#
loop_
_entity.id
_entity.type
_entity.pdbx_description
1 polymer ?
#
loop_
_entity_poly.entity_id
_entity_poly.type
_entity_poly.pdbx_seq_one_letter_code
_entity_poly.pdbx_strand_id
1 'polypeptide(L)'
;MTHALTRPVRLDLEAFSRAANLHPDLVRRFVALGLIDATPDAAGELWFSPAQLAAVARLQRLRAGFALNYAALGLVADLLDRIAQLEAALRRRPPASSTDSTNPAGASGGRPWI
;
A
#
# COMPACT_ATOMS: atom_id res chain seq x y z
N MET A 1 40.63 11.75 22.58
CA MET A 1 40.59 12.39 21.88
C MET A 1 40.45 12.14 20.61
N THR A 2 40.44 11.06 20.27
CA THR A 2 40.26 10.76 19.02
C THR A 2 38.99 11.10 18.54
N HIS A 3 37.98 11.12 19.36
CA HIS A 3 36.74 11.43 18.77
C HIS A 3 36.68 12.83 18.33
N ALA A 4 37.48 13.63 18.82
CA ALA A 4 37.49 14.98 18.32
C ALA A 4 37.91 15.00 16.90
N LEU A 5 38.61 13.99 16.46
CA LEU A 5 39.02 13.95 15.10
C LEU A 5 38.11 13.18 14.24
N THR A 6 37.05 12.61 14.83
CA THR A 6 36.15 11.81 14.06
C THR A 6 35.15 12.70 13.37
N ARG A 7 35.15 12.68 12.06
CA ARG A 7 34.16 13.41 11.32
C ARG A 7 32.94 12.62 11.25
N PRO A 8 31.77 13.24 11.39
CA PRO A 8 30.53 12.52 11.18
C PRO A 8 30.53 12.00 9.73
N VAL A 9 30.16 10.78 9.58
CA VAL A 9 29.99 10.22 8.26
C VAL A 9 28.81 10.89 7.61
N ARG A 10 28.99 11.37 6.39
CA ARG A 10 27.91 12.00 5.66
C ARG A 10 27.81 11.39 4.28
N LEU A 11 26.63 11.31 3.77
CA LEU A 11 26.38 10.79 2.44
C LEU A 11 25.77 11.91 1.60
N ASP A 12 26.26 12.06 0.37
CA ASP A 12 25.60 13.00 -0.52
C ASP A 12 24.32 12.38 -1.06
N LEU A 13 23.57 13.13 -1.84
CA LEU A 13 22.28 12.66 -2.33
C LEU A 13 22.42 11.38 -3.14
N GLU A 14 23.42 11.30 -3.98
CA GLU A 14 23.58 10.12 -4.81
C GLU A 14 23.94 8.90 -4.00
N ALA A 15 24.88 9.03 -3.08
CA ALA A 15 25.29 7.92 -2.24
C ALA A 15 24.14 7.48 -1.35
N PHE A 16 23.42 8.45 -0.79
CA PHE A 16 22.27 8.14 0.06
C PHE A 16 21.18 7.43 -0.73
N SER A 17 20.88 7.94 -1.91
CA SER A 17 19.84 7.34 -2.76
C SER A 17 20.20 5.92 -3.14
N ARG A 18 21.46 5.69 -3.46
CA ARG A 18 21.90 4.36 -3.78
C ARG A 18 21.80 3.42 -2.59
N ALA A 19 22.24 3.88 -1.43
CA ALA A 19 22.18 3.06 -0.22
C ALA A 19 20.75 2.76 0.18
N ALA A 20 19.83 3.69 -0.05
CA ALA A 20 18.42 3.50 0.28
C ALA A 20 17.66 2.80 -0.84
N ASN A 21 18.29 2.63 -1.98
CA ASN A 21 17.65 2.05 -3.16
C ASN A 21 16.41 2.83 -3.56
N LEU A 22 16.57 4.15 -3.63
CA LEU A 22 15.49 5.05 -4.02
C LEU A 22 16.01 6.01 -5.07
N HIS A 23 15.11 6.49 -5.90
CA HIS A 23 15.46 7.51 -6.87
C HIS A 23 15.75 8.81 -6.13
N PRO A 24 16.77 9.56 -6.54
CA PRO A 24 17.11 10.82 -5.87
C PRO A 24 15.94 11.81 -5.78
N ASP A 25 15.07 11.83 -6.77
CA ASP A 25 13.95 12.75 -6.75
C ASP A 25 12.97 12.41 -5.63
N LEU A 26 12.82 11.13 -5.34
CA LEU A 26 11.97 10.71 -4.25
C LEU A 26 12.61 11.08 -2.91
N VAL A 27 13.92 10.95 -2.81
CA VAL A 27 14.64 11.36 -1.62
C VAL A 27 14.46 12.86 -1.39
N ARG A 28 14.59 13.66 -2.43
CA ARG A 28 14.39 15.10 -2.31
C ARG A 28 12.97 15.41 -1.85
N ARG A 29 12.00 14.67 -2.34
CA ARG A 29 10.62 14.89 -1.92
C ARG A 29 10.44 14.55 -0.46
N PHE A 30 11.06 13.48 0.03
CA PHE A 30 10.99 13.13 1.44
C PHE A 30 11.59 14.24 2.30
N VAL A 31 12.69 14.84 1.85
CA VAL A 31 13.29 15.94 2.57
C VAL A 31 12.37 17.14 2.56
N ALA A 32 11.79 17.45 1.42
CA ALA A 32 10.90 18.61 1.30
C ALA A 32 9.66 18.47 2.17
N LEU A 33 9.21 17.23 2.37
CA LEU A 33 8.05 16.98 3.20
C LEU A 33 8.40 16.86 4.69
N GLY A 34 9.67 16.96 5.04
CA GLY A 34 10.09 16.87 6.43
C GLY A 34 10.10 15.45 6.97
N LEU A 35 10.08 14.45 6.09
CA LEU A 35 10.05 13.07 6.54
C LEU A 35 11.44 12.53 6.86
N ILE A 36 12.46 13.08 6.25
CA ILE A 36 13.84 12.78 6.60
C ILE A 36 14.61 14.09 6.60
N ASP A 37 15.74 14.08 7.30
CA ASP A 37 16.53 15.29 7.47
C ASP A 37 17.75 15.28 6.58
N ALA A 38 18.05 16.41 6.03
CA ALA A 38 19.29 16.60 5.26
C ALA A 38 19.82 17.97 5.59
N THR A 39 21.13 18.13 5.46
CA THR A 39 21.78 19.40 5.71
C THR A 39 22.32 19.92 4.40
N PRO A 40 21.87 21.09 3.95
CA PRO A 40 22.43 21.66 2.73
C PRO A 40 23.77 22.30 3.03
N ASP A 41 24.68 22.22 2.08
CA ASP A 41 25.94 22.93 2.22
C ASP A 41 25.83 24.28 1.53
N ALA A 42 26.93 24.98 1.43
CA ALA A 42 26.91 26.34 0.87
C ALA A 42 26.49 26.35 -0.59
N ALA A 43 26.68 25.24 -1.28
CA ALA A 43 26.28 25.15 -2.68
C ALA A 43 24.86 24.61 -2.84
N GLY A 44 24.18 24.31 -1.74
CA GLY A 44 22.84 23.77 -1.82
C GLY A 44 22.78 22.26 -1.96
N GLU A 45 23.93 21.60 -1.92
CA GLU A 45 23.94 20.16 -1.99
C GLU A 45 23.48 19.55 -0.68
N LEU A 46 22.70 18.52 -0.75
CA LEU A 46 22.14 17.88 0.45
C LEU A 46 23.09 16.80 0.96
N TRP A 47 23.25 16.79 2.27
CA TRP A 47 24.08 15.80 2.95
C TRP A 47 23.23 15.10 4.02
N PHE A 48 23.42 13.81 4.10
CA PHE A 48 22.61 12.97 4.97
C PHE A 48 23.48 12.21 5.95
N SER A 49 23.00 12.02 7.17
CA SER A 49 23.69 11.15 8.10
C SER A 49 23.23 9.72 7.86
N PRO A 50 24.06 8.74 8.20
CA PRO A 50 23.65 7.35 8.03
C PRO A 50 22.38 6.99 8.80
N ALA A 51 22.08 7.70 9.89
CA ALA A 51 20.87 7.44 10.65
C ALA A 51 19.63 7.66 9.80
N GLN A 52 19.69 8.50 8.78
CA GLN A 52 18.56 8.74 7.93
C GLN A 52 18.24 7.54 7.05
N LEU A 53 19.17 6.62 6.87
CA LEU A 53 18.87 5.38 6.16
C LEU A 53 17.85 4.55 6.92
N ALA A 54 17.96 4.50 8.24
CA ALA A 54 16.98 3.81 9.05
C ALA A 54 15.62 4.49 8.99
N ALA A 55 15.62 5.82 8.94
CA ALA A 55 14.37 6.57 8.83
C ALA A 55 13.68 6.27 7.51
N VAL A 56 14.45 6.23 6.41
CA VAL A 56 13.88 5.91 5.11
C VAL A 56 13.35 4.48 5.09
N ALA A 57 14.08 3.55 5.67
CA ALA A 57 13.62 2.16 5.72
C ALA A 57 12.28 2.06 6.43
N ARG A 58 12.12 2.85 7.50
CA ARG A 58 10.87 2.86 8.24
C ARG A 58 9.75 3.43 7.39
N LEU A 59 10.02 4.51 6.65
CA LEU A 59 9.03 5.09 5.76
C LEU A 59 8.62 4.11 4.67
N GLN A 60 9.57 3.37 4.14
CA GLN A 60 9.26 2.42 3.09
C GLN A 60 8.39 1.28 3.61
N ARG A 61 8.64 0.84 4.84
CA ARG A 61 7.79 -0.18 5.44
C ARG A 61 6.38 0.33 5.67
N LEU A 62 6.24 1.58 6.08
CA LEU A 62 4.93 2.18 6.26
C LEU A 62 4.19 2.30 4.93
N ARG A 63 4.89 2.75 3.89
CA ARG A 63 4.28 2.84 2.56
C ARG A 63 3.80 1.49 2.07
N ALA A 64 4.63 0.46 2.26
CA ALA A 64 4.25 -0.87 1.83
C ALA A 64 3.02 -1.36 2.59
N GLY A 65 2.97 -1.07 3.89
CA GLY A 65 1.83 -1.43 4.70
C GLY A 65 0.56 -0.75 4.24
N PHE A 66 0.63 0.55 3.94
CA PHE A 66 -0.53 1.27 3.44
C PHE A 66 -0.96 0.74 2.08
N ALA A 67 -0.01 0.49 1.20
CA ALA A 67 -0.34 -0.02 -0.12
C ALA A 67 -1.02 -1.39 -0.02
N LEU A 68 -0.54 -2.25 0.86
CA LEU A 68 -1.17 -3.53 1.08
C LEU A 68 -2.57 -3.38 1.65
N ASN A 69 -2.75 -2.44 2.57
CA ASN A 69 -4.06 -2.21 3.16
C ASN A 69 -5.06 -1.70 2.12
N TYR A 70 -4.62 -0.80 1.25
CA TYR A 70 -5.49 -0.32 0.18
C TYR A 70 -5.86 -1.44 -0.78
N ALA A 71 -4.89 -2.29 -1.12
CA ALA A 71 -5.16 -3.40 -2.01
C ALA A 71 -6.17 -4.37 -1.38
N ALA A 72 -6.03 -4.63 -0.08
CA ALA A 72 -6.95 -5.50 0.62
C ALA A 72 -8.34 -4.90 0.65
N LEU A 73 -8.44 -3.59 0.90
CA LEU A 73 -9.74 -2.92 0.91
C LEU A 73 -10.38 -2.95 -0.46
N GLY A 74 -9.59 -2.77 -1.51
CA GLY A 74 -10.10 -2.85 -2.87
C GLY A 74 -10.69 -4.21 -3.17
N LEU A 75 -9.99 -5.27 -2.73
CA LEU A 75 -10.47 -6.61 -2.94
C LEU A 75 -11.78 -6.85 -2.19
N VAL A 76 -11.87 -6.39 -0.95
CA VAL A 76 -13.10 -6.54 -0.17
C VAL A 76 -14.24 -5.81 -0.86
N ALA A 77 -14.00 -4.58 -1.33
CA ALA A 77 -15.03 -3.81 -2.01
C ALA A 77 -15.52 -4.53 -3.27
N ASP A 78 -14.58 -5.11 -4.03
CA ASP A 78 -14.96 -5.84 -5.24
C ASP A 78 -15.79 -7.06 -4.90
N LEU A 79 -15.47 -7.77 -3.84
CA LEU A 79 -16.23 -8.93 -3.43
C LEU A 79 -17.63 -8.54 -2.98
N LEU A 80 -17.76 -7.43 -2.26
CA LEU A 80 -19.07 -6.96 -1.83
C LEU A 80 -19.93 -6.55 -3.02
N ASP A 81 -19.32 -5.90 -4.02
CA ASP A 81 -20.03 -5.54 -5.23
C ASP A 81 -20.50 -6.80 -5.96
N ARG A 82 -19.66 -7.80 -6.01
CA ARG A 82 -20.02 -9.05 -6.68
C ARG A 82 -21.19 -9.72 -5.98
N ILE A 83 -21.18 -9.73 -4.66
CA ILE A 83 -22.27 -10.29 -3.89
C ILE A 83 -23.54 -9.53 -4.18
N ALA A 84 -23.49 -8.21 -4.19
CA ALA A 84 -24.67 -7.40 -4.46
C ALA A 84 -25.22 -7.68 -5.86
N GLN A 85 -24.35 -7.84 -6.84
CA GLN A 85 -24.78 -8.16 -8.20
C GLN A 85 -25.45 -9.51 -8.25
N LEU A 86 -24.92 -10.50 -7.57
CA LEU A 86 -25.51 -11.83 -7.57
C LEU A 86 -26.85 -11.83 -6.85
N GLU A 87 -26.96 -11.11 -5.76
CA GLU A 87 -28.23 -11.01 -5.06
C GLU A 87 -29.26 -10.33 -5.92
N ALA A 88 -28.89 -9.28 -6.63
CA ALA A 88 -29.81 -8.60 -7.51
C ALA A 88 -30.27 -9.51 -8.65
N ALA A 89 -29.35 -10.30 -9.19
CA ALA A 89 -29.70 -11.23 -10.24
C ALA A 89 -30.68 -12.29 -9.75
N LEU A 90 -30.49 -12.75 -8.53
CA LEU A 90 -31.41 -13.73 -7.96
C LEU A 90 -32.79 -13.13 -7.75
N ARG A 91 -32.86 -11.88 -7.33
CA ARG A 91 -34.14 -11.25 -7.13
C ARG A 91 -34.90 -11.01 -8.42
N ARG A 92 -34.16 -10.75 -9.51
CA ARG A 92 -34.79 -10.53 -10.80
C ARG A 92 -35.14 -11.81 -11.52
N ARG A 93 -34.66 -12.93 -11.04
CA ARG A 93 -34.94 -14.16 -11.67
C ARG A 93 -36.43 -14.41 -11.63
N PRO A 94 -37.03 -14.75 -12.75
CA PRO A 94 -38.49 -14.97 -12.76
C PRO A 94 -38.82 -16.15 -11.87
N PRO A 95 -39.91 -16.06 -11.20
CA PRO A 95 -40.32 -17.16 -10.38
C PRO A 95 -40.73 -18.27 -11.27
N ALA A 96 -40.08 -19.32 -11.24
CA ALA A 96 -40.44 -20.41 -12.07
C ALA A 96 -41.55 -21.13 -11.41
N SER A 97 -42.05 -20.59 -10.46
CA SER A 97 -42.98 -21.26 -9.73
C SER A 97 -44.12 -21.77 -10.47
N SER A 98 -44.53 -21.06 -11.40
CA SER A 98 -45.69 -21.47 -12.09
C SER A 98 -45.51 -22.86 -12.57
N THR A 99 -44.43 -23.18 -13.13
CA THR A 99 -44.33 -24.45 -13.65
C THR A 99 -43.82 -25.35 -12.63
N ASP A 100 -43.19 -24.85 -11.72
CA ASP A 100 -42.67 -25.68 -10.82
C ASP A 100 -43.50 -26.08 -9.75
N SER A 101 -44.63 -25.63 -9.67
CA SER A 101 -45.48 -26.01 -8.63
C SER A 101 -45.51 -27.50 -8.56
N THR A 102 -45.28 -28.11 -9.63
CA THR A 102 -45.36 -29.53 -9.63
C THR A 102 -44.10 -30.19 -9.21
N ASN A 103 -43.09 -29.45 -8.94
CA ASN A 103 -41.86 -30.04 -8.62
C ASN A 103 -41.29 -29.54 -7.32
N PRO A 104 -41.77 -29.96 -6.29
CA PRO A 104 -41.34 -29.48 -5.01
C PRO A 104 -39.91 -29.88 -4.72
N ALA A 105 -39.54 -30.96 -5.23
CA ALA A 105 -38.23 -31.36 -4.96
C ALA A 105 -37.21 -30.39 -5.52
N GLY A 106 -37.54 -29.84 -6.60
CA GLY A 106 -36.63 -28.91 -7.16
C GLY A 106 -36.45 -27.74 -6.26
N ALA A 107 -37.46 -27.42 -5.60
CA ALA A 107 -37.35 -26.28 -4.76
C ALA A 107 -36.34 -26.52 -3.68
N SER A 108 -36.32 -27.68 -3.21
CA SER A 108 -35.43 -27.87 -2.15
C SER A 108 -34.03 -27.76 -2.63
N GLY A 109 -33.82 -28.12 -3.79
CA GLY A 109 -32.47 -28.10 -4.25
C GLY A 109 -31.91 -26.74 -4.27
N GLY A 110 -32.71 -25.84 -4.10
CA GLY A 110 -32.23 -24.59 -4.28
C GLY A 110 -31.27 -24.13 -3.29
N ARG A 111 -30.84 -24.82 -2.47
CA ARG A 111 -30.14 -24.29 -1.61
C ARG A 111 -28.90 -24.25 -1.85
N PRO A 112 -28.29 -23.73 -2.26
CA PRO A 112 -27.20 -23.75 -2.67
C PRO A 112 -26.30 -23.05 -2.02
N TRP A 113 -26.17 -22.44 -2.03
CA TRP A 113 -25.40 -21.64 -1.63
C TRP A 113 -24.60 -22.10 -0.84
N ILE A 114 -24.56 -22.60 -0.80
CA ILE A 114 -23.89 -23.08 -0.08
C ILE A 114 -22.85 -23.17 -0.53
#